data_9d93273f14e5d05260106a78c6a71e6c
#
_entry.id   9d93273f14e5d05260106a78c6a71e6c
#
_cell.length_a   1.000
_cell.length_b   1.000
_cell.length_c   1.000
_cell.angle_alpha   90.00
_cell.angle_beta   90.00
_cell.angle_gamma   90.00
#
_symmetry.space_group_name_H-M   'P 1'
#
loop_
_entity.id
_entity.type
_entity.pdbx_description
1 polymer ?
#
loop_
_entity_poly.entity_id
_entity_poly.type
_entity_poly.pdbx_seq_one_letter_code
_entity_poly.pdbx_strand_id
1 'polypeptide(L)'
;MARRQRLCPEITDPQLRAFLDIVPSIRSFQAGILDGQKQLGEKLVLPLEGRELTVYLHRAEKPGQPVIYELHGGGFVFGDARKDDGICHTMASVSGCNVVGIDYRLVPEAPYPAAVDDLCDVMAYFREHEADYGMNGHLAGVVGFSGGATIAASAGLRAAAGEFPLNGLVLHYPYLDSVHMPSEKEHFDCDMDPAVMEAFTRLYSREEERGLPAVSPVMAESSDLINYPAAMILPAEKDALRKEGLLFADKLREAGVEVYCRVMPETHHGYVEDAGNMDFFNSVTMEDTKKTLSPYFTAWAAAAVRMSALFLGEKLRSEKSGGTDGRQA
;
A
#
# COMPACT_ATOMS: atom_id res chain seq x y z
N MET A 1 -23.52 1.91 -14.90
CA MET A 1 -24.36 1.32 -13.83
C MET A 1 -23.93 1.90 -12.52
N ALA A 2 -24.78 2.58 -11.76
CA ALA A 2 -24.42 3.19 -10.49
C ALA A 2 -23.89 2.11 -9.53
N ARG A 3 -22.59 2.21 -9.14
CA ARG A 3 -21.99 1.36 -8.10
C ARG A 3 -22.74 1.66 -6.80
N ARG A 4 -23.56 0.73 -6.31
CA ARG A 4 -24.22 0.85 -5.01
C ARG A 4 -23.13 0.89 -3.94
N GLN A 5 -23.06 1.98 -3.17
CA GLN A 5 -22.33 2.00 -1.89
C GLN A 5 -22.79 0.80 -1.07
N ARG A 6 -21.89 -0.15 -0.82
CA ARG A 6 -22.19 -1.30 0.04
C ARG A 6 -22.15 -0.79 1.48
N LEU A 7 -23.29 -0.71 2.13
CA LEU A 7 -23.35 -0.45 3.57
C LEU A 7 -22.65 -1.61 4.29
N CYS A 8 -21.89 -1.27 5.33
CA CYS A 8 -21.28 -2.24 6.23
C CYS A 8 -22.36 -3.22 6.74
N PRO A 9 -22.12 -4.54 6.79
CA PRO A 9 -23.06 -5.49 7.37
C PRO A 9 -23.35 -5.12 8.81
N GLU A 10 -24.56 -5.46 9.28
CA GLU A 10 -24.95 -5.20 10.68
C GLU A 10 -23.98 -5.91 11.63
N ILE A 11 -23.18 -5.13 12.36
CA ILE A 11 -22.14 -5.67 13.23
C ILE A 11 -22.79 -6.08 14.54
N THR A 12 -22.98 -7.38 14.72
CA THR A 12 -23.60 -7.98 15.90
C THR A 12 -22.60 -8.41 16.96
N ASP A 13 -21.31 -8.58 16.60
CA ASP A 13 -20.24 -8.99 17.50
C ASP A 13 -19.93 -7.87 18.51
N PRO A 14 -20.05 -8.11 19.84
CA PRO A 14 -19.81 -7.09 20.87
C PRO A 14 -18.36 -6.58 20.90
N GLN A 15 -17.37 -7.42 20.61
CA GLN A 15 -15.95 -7.03 20.63
C GLN A 15 -15.64 -6.12 19.42
N LEU A 16 -16.15 -6.49 18.25
CA LEU A 16 -16.01 -5.66 17.05
C LEU A 16 -16.74 -4.33 17.19
N ARG A 17 -17.91 -4.32 17.86
CA ARG A 17 -18.62 -3.08 18.15
C ARG A 17 -17.85 -2.19 19.11
N ALA A 18 -17.29 -2.74 20.20
CA ALA A 18 -16.47 -1.99 21.14
C ALA A 18 -15.21 -1.40 20.45
N PHE A 19 -14.60 -2.15 19.54
CA PHE A 19 -13.50 -1.64 18.71
C PHE A 19 -13.95 -0.46 17.85
N LEU A 20 -15.09 -0.56 17.17
CA LEU A 20 -15.62 0.51 16.32
C LEU A 20 -15.96 1.79 17.09
N ASP A 21 -16.42 1.66 18.33
CA ASP A 21 -16.75 2.81 19.19
C ASP A 21 -15.53 3.70 19.49
N ILE A 22 -14.31 3.13 19.47
CA ILE A 22 -13.07 3.88 19.73
C ILE A 22 -12.39 4.40 18.46
N VAL A 23 -12.68 3.83 17.28
CA VAL A 23 -12.06 4.20 15.99
C VAL A 23 -12.12 5.70 15.71
N PRO A 24 -13.27 6.41 15.84
CA PRO A 24 -13.34 7.84 15.56
C PRO A 24 -12.39 8.66 16.45
N SER A 25 -12.27 8.29 17.73
CA SER A 25 -11.39 8.98 18.68
C SER A 25 -9.92 8.79 18.32
N ILE A 26 -9.53 7.57 17.93
CA ILE A 26 -8.15 7.27 17.51
C ILE A 26 -7.83 8.03 16.22
N ARG A 27 -8.70 8.00 15.21
CA ARG A 27 -8.52 8.74 13.95
C ARG A 27 -8.39 10.25 14.20
N SER A 28 -9.24 10.82 15.06
CA SER A 28 -9.18 12.23 15.41
C SER A 28 -7.86 12.60 16.11
N PHE A 29 -7.39 11.74 17.02
CA PHE A 29 -6.11 11.92 17.69
C PHE A 29 -4.93 11.87 16.71
N GLN A 30 -4.90 10.89 15.80
CA GLN A 30 -3.88 10.76 14.77
C GLN A 30 -3.88 11.96 13.81
N ALA A 31 -5.06 12.38 13.35
CA ALA A 31 -5.21 13.56 12.50
C ALA A 31 -4.69 14.83 13.20
N GLY A 32 -4.97 14.99 14.50
CA GLY A 32 -4.48 16.14 15.28
C GLY A 32 -2.96 16.21 15.37
N ILE A 33 -2.26 15.07 15.42
CA ILE A 33 -0.79 15.03 15.34
C ILE A 33 -0.32 15.51 13.96
N LEU A 34 -0.93 14.99 12.90
CA LEU A 34 -0.55 15.31 11.51
C LEU A 34 -0.89 16.74 11.11
N ASP A 35 -1.97 17.33 11.66
CA ASP A 35 -2.33 18.74 11.44
C ASP A 35 -1.26 19.70 11.95
N GLY A 36 -0.48 19.31 12.95
CA GLY A 36 0.65 20.07 13.47
C GLY A 36 1.94 19.94 12.64
N GLN A 37 1.99 19.03 11.67
CA GLN A 37 3.16 18.76 10.85
C GLN A 37 3.11 19.50 9.51
N LYS A 38 4.26 20.04 9.08
CA LYS A 38 4.39 20.63 7.74
C LYS A 38 4.45 19.52 6.70
N GLN A 39 3.52 19.53 5.76
CA GLN A 39 3.55 18.61 4.62
C GLN A 39 4.50 19.11 3.53
N LEU A 40 5.22 18.18 2.90
CA LEU A 40 6.13 18.43 1.78
C LEU A 40 5.41 18.27 0.43
N GLY A 41 4.42 17.37 0.38
CA GLY A 41 3.58 17.13 -0.79
C GLY A 41 2.54 18.23 -1.00
N GLU A 42 2.22 18.50 -2.26
CA GLU A 42 1.12 19.35 -2.67
C GLU A 42 -0.21 18.64 -2.45
N LYS A 43 -1.07 19.17 -1.57
CA LYS A 43 -2.42 18.61 -1.36
C LYS A 43 -3.30 18.92 -2.56
N LEU A 44 -3.88 17.88 -3.15
CA LEU A 44 -4.87 17.97 -4.23
C LEU A 44 -6.16 17.27 -3.79
N VAL A 45 -7.30 17.80 -4.24
CA VAL A 45 -8.60 17.14 -4.11
C VAL A 45 -9.08 16.80 -5.50
N LEU A 46 -9.11 15.51 -5.82
CA LEU A 46 -9.45 15.02 -7.15
C LEU A 46 -10.96 14.81 -7.27
N PRO A 47 -11.59 15.38 -8.30
CA PRO A 47 -13.01 15.14 -8.59
C PRO A 47 -13.16 13.80 -9.33
N LEU A 48 -13.39 12.74 -8.58
CA LEU A 48 -13.63 11.40 -9.13
C LEU A 48 -15.15 11.15 -9.32
N GLU A 49 -15.50 10.09 -10.07
CA GLU A 49 -16.91 9.76 -10.29
C GLU A 49 -17.66 9.52 -8.98
N GLY A 50 -18.59 10.40 -8.66
CA GLY A 50 -19.47 10.34 -7.48
C GLY A 50 -18.82 10.66 -6.15
N ARG A 51 -17.57 11.13 -6.11
CA ARG A 51 -16.84 11.53 -4.90
C ARG A 51 -15.65 12.43 -5.17
N GLU A 52 -15.16 13.05 -4.13
CA GLU A 52 -13.83 13.66 -4.10
C GLU A 52 -12.86 12.77 -3.33
N LEU A 53 -11.57 12.77 -3.71
CA LEU A 53 -10.52 12.07 -2.99
C LEU A 53 -9.30 12.97 -2.82
N THR A 54 -8.76 13.00 -1.60
CA THR A 54 -7.54 13.76 -1.31
C THR A 54 -6.31 12.92 -1.69
N VAL A 55 -5.32 13.58 -2.30
CA VAL A 55 -3.99 13.00 -2.56
C VAL A 55 -2.90 14.03 -2.26
N TYR A 56 -1.68 13.57 -2.04
CA TYR A 56 -0.49 14.42 -1.81
C TYR A 56 0.54 14.15 -2.89
N LEU A 57 0.77 15.16 -3.75
CA LEU A 57 1.67 15.06 -4.90
C LEU A 57 3.06 15.57 -4.57
N HIS A 58 4.06 14.71 -4.68
CA HIS A 58 5.48 15.01 -4.62
C HIS A 58 6.03 15.01 -6.06
N ARG A 59 6.37 16.19 -6.57
CA ARG A 59 6.78 16.34 -7.96
C ARG A 59 8.22 15.89 -8.19
N ALA A 60 8.45 15.23 -9.32
CA ALA A 60 9.79 15.02 -9.86
C ALA A 60 10.43 16.35 -10.24
N GLU A 61 11.77 16.41 -10.21
CA GLU A 61 12.49 17.63 -10.63
C GLU A 61 12.26 18.01 -12.10
N LYS A 62 12.03 17.01 -12.96
CA LYS A 62 11.83 17.20 -14.41
C LYS A 62 10.39 16.87 -14.80
N PRO A 63 9.80 17.64 -15.73
CA PRO A 63 8.48 17.31 -16.24
C PRO A 63 8.48 16.01 -17.06
N GLY A 64 7.30 15.44 -17.26
CA GLY A 64 7.09 14.23 -18.06
C GLY A 64 7.62 12.94 -17.42
N GLN A 65 7.90 12.97 -16.10
CA GLN A 65 8.35 11.76 -15.40
C GLN A 65 7.17 10.85 -15.05
N PRO A 66 7.42 9.52 -14.91
CA PRO A 66 6.44 8.53 -14.46
C PRO A 66 5.85 8.85 -13.09
N VAL A 67 4.84 8.05 -12.70
CA VAL A 67 4.14 8.22 -11.43
C VAL A 67 4.26 6.96 -10.57
N ILE A 68 4.60 7.13 -9.32
CA ILE A 68 4.52 6.11 -8.26
C ILE A 68 3.34 6.49 -7.36
N TYR A 69 2.40 5.57 -7.18
CA TYR A 69 1.27 5.72 -6.27
C TYR A 69 1.59 5.03 -4.95
N GLU A 70 1.44 5.75 -3.86
CA GLU A 70 1.72 5.26 -2.50
C GLU A 70 0.40 5.03 -1.75
N LEU A 71 0.35 3.92 -0.99
CA LEU A 71 -0.77 3.46 -0.19
C LEU A 71 -0.30 3.16 1.23
N HIS A 72 -0.69 4.02 2.16
CA HIS A 72 -0.32 3.91 3.57
C HIS A 72 -0.84 2.63 4.24
N GLY A 73 -0.21 2.22 5.34
CA GLY A 73 -0.70 1.17 6.22
C GLY A 73 -1.78 1.64 7.20
N GLY A 74 -2.19 0.74 8.10
CA GLY A 74 -3.18 1.04 9.13
C GLY A 74 -4.36 0.09 9.14
N GLY A 75 -4.21 -1.13 8.59
CA GLY A 75 -5.22 -2.20 8.66
C GLY A 75 -6.54 -1.83 7.99
N PHE A 76 -6.51 -0.94 6.98
CA PHE A 76 -7.68 -0.41 6.28
C PHE A 76 -8.59 0.48 7.16
N VAL A 77 -8.36 0.51 8.48
CA VAL A 77 -9.18 1.23 9.47
C VAL A 77 -8.54 2.58 9.83
N PHE A 78 -7.22 2.60 9.90
CA PHE A 78 -6.42 3.75 10.31
C PHE A 78 -5.51 4.20 9.17
N GLY A 79 -4.81 5.28 9.41
CA GLY A 79 -3.86 5.86 8.47
C GLY A 79 -4.40 7.10 7.78
N ASP A 80 -3.47 7.80 7.15
CA ASP A 80 -3.67 9.07 6.46
C ASP A 80 -2.41 9.28 5.62
N ALA A 81 -2.54 9.61 4.36
CA ALA A 81 -1.42 9.76 3.44
C ALA A 81 -0.36 10.78 3.91
N ARG A 82 -0.73 11.72 4.79
CA ARG A 82 0.20 12.67 5.40
C ARG A 82 1.23 12.02 6.32
N LYS A 83 0.91 10.84 6.88
CA LYS A 83 1.84 10.11 7.74
C LYS A 83 3.11 9.73 6.98
N ASP A 84 2.95 9.38 5.70
CA ASP A 84 4.02 8.87 4.85
C ASP A 84 4.64 9.95 3.92
N ASP A 85 4.33 11.23 4.17
CA ASP A 85 4.78 12.39 3.40
C ASP A 85 6.31 12.43 3.21
N GLY A 86 7.09 12.17 4.27
CA GLY A 86 8.55 12.10 4.22
C GLY A 86 9.07 10.93 3.38
N ILE A 87 8.36 9.79 3.40
CA ILE A 87 8.65 8.60 2.58
C ILE A 87 8.43 8.94 1.11
N CYS A 88 7.25 9.50 0.77
CA CYS A 88 6.90 9.91 -0.58
C CYS A 88 7.90 10.92 -1.14
N HIS A 89 8.28 11.93 -0.35
CA HIS A 89 9.30 12.91 -0.74
C HIS A 89 10.66 12.27 -1.04
N THR A 90 11.09 11.35 -0.18
CA THR A 90 12.35 10.60 -0.38
C THR A 90 12.28 9.74 -1.63
N MET A 91 11.15 9.05 -1.86
CA MET A 91 10.95 8.23 -3.05
C MET A 91 10.99 9.07 -4.32
N ALA A 92 10.35 10.24 -4.35
CA ALA A 92 10.38 11.15 -5.49
C ALA A 92 11.82 11.59 -5.81
N SER A 93 12.58 12.00 -4.79
CA SER A 93 13.98 12.44 -4.93
C SER A 93 14.90 11.33 -5.44
N VAL A 94 14.73 10.08 -4.95
CA VAL A 94 15.60 8.96 -5.30
C VAL A 94 15.25 8.34 -6.65
N SER A 95 13.95 8.16 -6.92
CA SER A 95 13.49 7.55 -8.18
C SER A 95 13.55 8.52 -9.37
N GLY A 96 13.40 9.82 -9.11
CA GLY A 96 13.18 10.83 -10.13
C GLY A 96 11.78 10.76 -10.76
N CYS A 97 10.85 10.05 -10.15
CA CYS A 97 9.44 9.95 -10.54
C CYS A 97 8.58 10.92 -9.71
N ASN A 98 7.40 11.25 -10.19
CA ASN A 98 6.37 11.84 -9.33
C ASN A 98 5.89 10.78 -8.35
N VAL A 99 5.54 11.18 -7.11
CA VAL A 99 4.94 10.27 -6.13
C VAL A 99 3.62 10.87 -5.65
N VAL A 100 2.57 10.05 -5.62
CA VAL A 100 1.22 10.44 -5.21
C VAL A 100 0.82 9.58 -4.03
N GLY A 101 0.83 10.16 -2.83
CA GLY A 101 0.25 9.54 -1.63
C GLY A 101 -1.27 9.63 -1.66
N ILE A 102 -1.97 8.52 -1.54
CA ILE A 102 -3.43 8.44 -1.68
C ILE A 102 -4.09 8.29 -0.31
N ASP A 103 -4.96 9.25 0.03
CA ASP A 103 -5.81 9.18 1.21
C ASP A 103 -7.09 8.38 0.87
N TYR A 104 -6.91 7.06 0.68
CA TYR A 104 -7.97 6.16 0.25
C TYR A 104 -9.04 5.97 1.32
N ARG A 105 -10.26 5.64 0.90
CA ARG A 105 -11.40 5.43 1.80
C ARG A 105 -11.18 4.25 2.73
N LEU A 106 -11.45 4.46 4.00
CA LEU A 106 -11.24 3.49 5.08
C LEU A 106 -12.54 2.72 5.42
N VAL A 107 -12.37 1.58 6.09
CA VAL A 107 -13.45 0.85 6.72
C VAL A 107 -13.69 1.40 8.13
N PRO A 108 -14.90 1.32 8.69
CA PRO A 108 -16.06 0.56 8.20
C PRO A 108 -16.89 1.27 7.11
N GLU A 109 -16.62 2.55 6.84
CA GLU A 109 -17.44 3.37 5.93
C GLU A 109 -17.39 2.88 4.49
N ALA A 110 -16.24 2.32 4.07
CA ALA A 110 -15.98 1.89 2.70
C ALA A 110 -15.22 0.55 2.65
N PRO A 111 -15.89 -0.59 2.87
CA PRO A 111 -15.25 -1.91 2.80
C PRO A 111 -14.81 -2.25 1.38
N TYR A 112 -14.05 -3.35 1.23
CA TYR A 112 -13.65 -3.89 -0.07
C TYR A 112 -14.83 -3.87 -1.08
N PRO A 113 -14.63 -3.42 -2.32
CA PRO A 113 -13.35 -3.07 -2.98
C PRO A 113 -13.00 -1.56 -2.98
N ALA A 114 -13.60 -0.75 -2.10
CA ALA A 114 -13.57 0.71 -2.19
C ALA A 114 -12.15 1.31 -2.30
N ALA A 115 -11.19 0.86 -1.48
CA ALA A 115 -9.82 1.38 -1.51
C ALA A 115 -9.06 0.96 -2.78
N VAL A 116 -9.33 -0.25 -3.31
CA VAL A 116 -8.77 -0.70 -4.61
C VAL A 116 -9.33 0.14 -5.75
N ASP A 117 -10.63 0.43 -5.72
CA ASP A 117 -11.27 1.31 -6.71
C ASP A 117 -10.71 2.74 -6.61
N ASP A 118 -10.41 3.25 -5.41
CA ASP A 118 -9.80 4.57 -5.24
C ASP A 118 -8.44 4.65 -5.91
N LEU A 119 -7.56 3.66 -5.69
CA LEU A 119 -6.27 3.60 -6.38
C LEU A 119 -6.45 3.60 -7.90
N CYS A 120 -7.32 2.75 -8.43
CA CYS A 120 -7.53 2.62 -9.87
C CYS A 120 -8.10 3.91 -10.49
N ASP A 121 -9.04 4.56 -9.79
CA ASP A 121 -9.64 5.82 -10.26
C ASP A 121 -8.63 6.97 -10.21
N VAL A 122 -7.76 7.04 -9.19
CA VAL A 122 -6.65 8.01 -9.11
C VAL A 122 -5.64 7.79 -10.24
N MET A 123 -5.27 6.54 -10.52
CA MET A 123 -4.38 6.21 -11.65
C MET A 123 -5.00 6.62 -13.00
N ALA A 124 -6.29 6.35 -13.20
CA ALA A 124 -7.02 6.77 -14.39
C ALA A 124 -7.06 8.29 -14.52
N TYR A 125 -7.35 8.99 -13.43
CA TYR A 125 -7.39 10.46 -13.40
C TYR A 125 -6.06 11.08 -13.85
N PHE A 126 -4.93 10.67 -13.24
CA PHE A 126 -3.63 11.23 -13.62
C PHE A 126 -3.17 10.84 -15.03
N ARG A 127 -3.62 9.71 -15.56
CA ARG A 127 -3.39 9.34 -16.95
C ARG A 127 -4.18 10.22 -17.92
N GLU A 128 -5.41 10.56 -17.60
CA GLU A 128 -6.26 11.43 -18.41
C GLU A 128 -5.84 12.90 -18.35
N HIS A 129 -5.25 13.33 -17.23
CA HIS A 129 -4.84 14.71 -16.97
C HIS A 129 -3.31 14.89 -16.93
N GLU A 130 -2.55 13.99 -17.54
CA GLU A 130 -1.08 13.99 -17.44
C GLU A 130 -0.43 15.30 -17.89
N ALA A 131 -1.00 15.97 -18.90
CA ALA A 131 -0.52 17.24 -19.38
C ALA A 131 -0.72 18.38 -18.37
N ASP A 132 -1.82 18.37 -17.62
CA ASP A 132 -2.14 19.40 -16.61
C ASP A 132 -1.17 19.33 -15.42
N TYR A 133 -0.67 18.12 -15.12
CA TYR A 133 0.26 17.90 -14.02
C TYR A 133 1.72 17.79 -14.47
N GLY A 134 2.00 17.79 -15.78
CA GLY A 134 3.35 17.67 -16.33
C GLY A 134 4.01 16.34 -16.03
N MET A 135 3.24 15.24 -16.02
CA MET A 135 3.72 13.88 -15.72
C MET A 135 3.41 12.92 -16.87
N ASN A 136 3.94 11.69 -16.79
CA ASN A 136 3.60 10.59 -17.67
C ASN A 136 2.75 9.57 -16.90
N GLY A 137 1.44 9.70 -16.97
CA GLY A 137 0.48 8.84 -16.28
C GLY A 137 0.35 7.43 -16.87
N HIS A 138 0.92 7.17 -18.04
CA HIS A 138 0.95 5.84 -18.65
C HIS A 138 2.04 4.93 -18.09
N LEU A 139 3.06 5.50 -17.44
CA LEU A 139 4.10 4.76 -16.75
C LEU A 139 3.83 4.83 -15.24
N ALA A 140 3.27 3.76 -14.72
CA ALA A 140 2.78 3.70 -13.35
C ALA A 140 3.45 2.60 -12.52
N GLY A 141 3.85 2.94 -11.30
CA GLY A 141 4.25 2.00 -10.25
C GLY A 141 3.42 2.19 -9.00
N VAL A 142 3.32 1.17 -8.16
CA VAL A 142 2.60 1.25 -6.89
C VAL A 142 3.50 0.77 -5.75
N VAL A 143 3.47 1.46 -4.63
CA VAL A 143 4.06 1.00 -3.37
C VAL A 143 2.98 0.98 -2.30
N GLY A 144 2.93 -0.09 -1.51
CA GLY A 144 1.97 -0.21 -0.42
C GLY A 144 2.61 -0.75 0.84
N PHE A 145 2.06 -0.33 1.99
CA PHE A 145 2.49 -0.70 3.33
C PHE A 145 1.37 -1.47 4.04
N SER A 146 1.66 -2.67 4.59
CA SER A 146 0.69 -3.46 5.36
C SER A 146 -0.63 -3.66 4.61
N GLY A 147 -1.77 -3.15 5.11
CA GLY A 147 -3.06 -3.13 4.41
C GLY A 147 -3.02 -2.40 3.06
N GLY A 148 -2.23 -1.33 2.93
CA GLY A 148 -1.98 -0.66 1.64
C GLY A 148 -1.30 -1.56 0.62
N ALA A 149 -0.45 -2.49 1.09
CA ALA A 149 0.16 -3.50 0.23
C ALA A 149 -0.85 -4.53 -0.30
N THR A 150 -1.92 -4.85 0.46
CA THR A 150 -3.05 -5.65 -0.04
C THR A 150 -3.75 -4.94 -1.20
N ILE A 151 -4.01 -3.63 -1.05
CA ILE A 151 -4.63 -2.81 -2.10
C ILE A 151 -3.75 -2.79 -3.34
N ALA A 152 -2.44 -2.59 -3.18
CA ALA A 152 -1.46 -2.64 -4.26
C ALA A 152 -1.43 -4.01 -4.96
N ALA A 153 -1.40 -5.11 -4.19
CA ALA A 153 -1.41 -6.46 -4.75
C ALA A 153 -2.71 -6.76 -5.52
N SER A 154 -3.85 -6.31 -5.02
CA SER A 154 -5.15 -6.41 -5.70
C SER A 154 -5.16 -5.64 -7.03
N ALA A 155 -4.58 -4.44 -7.06
CA ALA A 155 -4.42 -3.68 -8.29
C ALA A 155 -3.48 -4.40 -9.29
N GLY A 156 -2.45 -5.09 -8.80
CA GLY A 156 -1.59 -5.95 -9.60
C GLY A 156 -2.35 -7.08 -10.31
N LEU A 157 -3.30 -7.72 -9.62
CA LEU A 157 -4.19 -8.73 -10.23
C LEU A 157 -5.09 -8.13 -11.32
N ARG A 158 -5.64 -6.94 -11.10
CA ARG A 158 -6.45 -6.23 -12.12
C ARG A 158 -5.61 -5.83 -13.33
N ALA A 159 -4.36 -5.41 -13.11
CA ALA A 159 -3.42 -5.12 -14.20
C ALA A 159 -3.05 -6.40 -14.97
N ALA A 160 -2.81 -7.53 -14.29
CA ALA A 160 -2.59 -8.84 -14.92
C ALA A 160 -3.76 -9.29 -15.79
N ALA A 161 -5.00 -8.99 -15.37
CA ALA A 161 -6.21 -9.20 -16.15
C ALA A 161 -6.40 -8.21 -17.32
N GLY A 162 -5.50 -7.24 -17.49
CA GLY A 162 -5.50 -6.30 -18.61
C GLY A 162 -6.41 -5.08 -18.43
N GLU A 163 -6.85 -4.77 -17.20
CA GLU A 163 -7.71 -3.60 -16.97
C GLU A 163 -6.97 -2.27 -17.17
N PHE A 164 -5.68 -2.21 -16.84
CA PHE A 164 -4.81 -1.04 -17.02
C PHE A 164 -3.33 -1.43 -16.98
N PRO A 165 -2.43 -0.62 -17.57
CA PRO A 165 -1.00 -0.87 -17.47
C PRO A 165 -0.47 -0.56 -16.06
N LEU A 166 0.39 -1.45 -15.54
CA LEU A 166 1.14 -1.25 -14.31
C LEU A 166 2.52 -1.88 -14.48
N ASN A 167 3.59 -1.10 -14.25
CA ASN A 167 4.95 -1.50 -14.59
C ASN A 167 5.70 -2.18 -13.44
N GLY A 168 5.29 -1.91 -12.21
CA GLY A 168 5.92 -2.53 -11.04
C GLY A 168 5.21 -2.24 -9.74
N LEU A 169 5.40 -3.15 -8.77
CA LEU A 169 4.86 -3.03 -7.42
C LEU A 169 5.92 -3.22 -6.35
N VAL A 170 5.78 -2.51 -5.24
CA VAL A 170 6.53 -2.78 -4.01
C VAL A 170 5.56 -3.01 -2.87
N LEU A 171 5.73 -4.12 -2.18
CA LEU A 171 4.88 -4.55 -1.06
C LEU A 171 5.74 -4.64 0.21
N HIS A 172 5.55 -3.70 1.13
CA HIS A 172 6.22 -3.70 2.43
C HIS A 172 5.36 -4.45 3.46
N TYR A 173 5.95 -5.43 4.16
CA TYR A 173 5.28 -6.23 5.21
C TYR A 173 3.79 -6.47 4.92
N PRO A 174 3.49 -7.05 3.73
CA PRO A 174 2.14 -7.04 3.19
C PRO A 174 1.20 -7.97 3.95
N TYR A 175 -0.05 -7.51 4.18
CA TYR A 175 -1.15 -8.35 4.64
C TYR A 175 -1.85 -8.99 3.44
N LEU A 176 -1.61 -10.28 3.18
CA LEU A 176 -2.06 -10.95 1.94
C LEU A 176 -2.98 -12.16 2.16
N ASP A 177 -3.29 -12.47 3.42
CA ASP A 177 -4.10 -13.61 3.80
C ASP A 177 -5.16 -13.22 4.82
N SER A 178 -6.39 -13.05 4.36
CA SER A 178 -7.60 -12.81 5.16
C SER A 178 -8.38 -14.10 5.48
N VAL A 179 -7.94 -15.26 4.94
CA VAL A 179 -8.57 -16.57 5.17
C VAL A 179 -8.14 -17.13 6.52
N HIS A 180 -6.83 -17.15 6.76
CA HIS A 180 -6.28 -17.56 8.05
C HIS A 180 -6.27 -16.38 9.00
N MET A 181 -6.95 -16.54 10.14
CA MET A 181 -7.09 -15.44 11.10
C MET A 181 -5.76 -15.07 11.75
N PRO A 182 -5.57 -13.80 12.13
CA PRO A 182 -4.36 -13.36 12.80
C PRO A 182 -3.96 -14.17 14.03
N SER A 183 -4.93 -14.66 14.81
CA SER A 183 -4.68 -15.53 15.97
C SER A 183 -4.07 -16.90 15.63
N GLU A 184 -4.14 -17.31 14.35
CA GLU A 184 -3.55 -18.56 13.86
C GLU A 184 -2.11 -18.37 13.32
N LYS A 185 -1.66 -17.11 13.20
CA LYS A 185 -0.34 -16.76 12.65
C LYS A 185 0.73 -16.79 13.75
N GLU A 186 2.00 -16.83 13.34
CA GLU A 186 3.13 -16.66 14.25
C GLU A 186 3.11 -15.26 14.87
N HIS A 187 3.47 -15.12 16.14
CA HIS A 187 3.50 -13.85 16.85
C HIS A 187 4.87 -13.54 17.43
N PHE A 188 5.16 -12.25 17.50
CA PHE A 188 6.35 -11.69 18.13
C PHE A 188 5.94 -10.64 19.17
N ASP A 189 6.78 -10.40 20.17
CA ASP A 189 6.49 -9.42 21.25
C ASP A 189 6.28 -7.97 20.76
N CYS A 190 6.73 -7.67 19.54
CA CYS A 190 6.55 -6.38 18.89
C CYS A 190 5.34 -6.30 17.95
N ASP A 191 4.60 -7.41 17.78
CA ASP A 191 3.43 -7.43 16.91
C ASP A 191 2.23 -6.70 17.52
N MET A 192 1.31 -6.33 16.63
CA MET A 192 -0.01 -5.85 17.03
C MET A 192 -0.83 -6.99 17.64
N ASP A 193 -1.72 -6.64 18.59
CA ASP A 193 -2.64 -7.60 19.20
C ASP A 193 -3.46 -8.33 18.11
N PRO A 194 -3.48 -9.67 18.11
CA PRO A 194 -4.25 -10.46 17.16
C PRO A 194 -5.72 -10.08 17.07
N ALA A 195 -6.35 -9.72 18.19
CA ALA A 195 -7.75 -9.31 18.21
C ALA A 195 -7.99 -8.00 17.43
N VAL A 196 -7.04 -7.08 17.44
CA VAL A 196 -7.09 -5.84 16.64
C VAL A 196 -6.94 -6.17 15.17
N MET A 197 -5.98 -7.05 14.81
CA MET A 197 -5.79 -7.50 13.42
C MET A 197 -7.00 -8.28 12.90
N GLU A 198 -7.67 -9.09 13.75
CA GLU A 198 -8.93 -9.74 13.39
C GLU A 198 -10.05 -8.73 13.13
N ALA A 199 -10.14 -7.66 13.92
CA ALA A 199 -11.11 -6.59 13.67
C ALA A 199 -10.87 -5.95 12.29
N PHE A 200 -9.63 -5.72 11.90
CA PHE A 200 -9.28 -5.22 10.57
C PHE A 200 -9.77 -6.15 9.45
N THR A 201 -9.48 -7.46 9.59
CA THR A 201 -9.91 -8.48 8.63
C THR A 201 -11.42 -8.49 8.45
N ARG A 202 -12.16 -8.48 9.57
CA ARG A 202 -13.63 -8.54 9.59
C ARG A 202 -14.29 -7.27 9.04
N LEU A 203 -13.63 -6.11 9.18
CA LEU A 203 -14.12 -4.85 8.65
C LEU A 203 -13.79 -4.67 7.18
N TYR A 204 -12.63 -5.17 6.72
CA TYR A 204 -12.19 -5.01 5.34
C TYR A 204 -13.09 -5.73 4.34
N SER A 205 -13.44 -7.00 4.63
CA SER A 205 -14.21 -7.83 3.71
C SER A 205 -15.19 -8.74 4.45
N ARG A 206 -16.24 -9.17 3.74
CA ARG A 206 -17.13 -10.21 4.23
C ARG A 206 -16.43 -11.56 4.27
N GLU A 207 -16.93 -12.46 5.11
CA GLU A 207 -16.35 -13.80 5.26
C GLU A 207 -16.31 -14.57 3.92
N GLU A 208 -17.38 -14.51 3.15
CA GLU A 208 -17.47 -15.15 1.83
C GLU A 208 -16.55 -14.54 0.76
N GLU A 209 -16.05 -13.32 0.97
CA GLU A 209 -15.12 -12.62 0.07
C GLU A 209 -13.65 -12.93 0.37
N ARG A 210 -13.33 -13.43 1.58
CA ARG A 210 -11.94 -13.59 2.04
C ARG A 210 -11.10 -14.53 1.18
N GLY A 211 -11.72 -15.54 0.57
CA GLY A 211 -11.07 -16.46 -0.36
C GLY A 211 -10.82 -15.89 -1.77
N LEU A 212 -11.32 -14.68 -2.07
CA LEU A 212 -11.07 -14.06 -3.37
C LEU A 212 -9.61 -13.61 -3.48
N PRO A 213 -8.91 -13.86 -4.60
CA PRO A 213 -7.53 -13.39 -4.81
C PRO A 213 -7.36 -11.88 -4.60
N ALA A 214 -8.37 -11.10 -4.94
CA ALA A 214 -8.35 -9.64 -4.74
C ALA A 214 -8.51 -9.20 -3.26
N VAL A 215 -8.87 -10.10 -2.34
CA VAL A 215 -8.93 -9.87 -0.88
C VAL A 215 -7.75 -10.55 -0.18
N SER A 216 -7.43 -11.75 -0.62
CA SER A 216 -6.31 -12.54 -0.14
C SER A 216 -5.40 -12.94 -1.32
N PRO A 217 -4.44 -12.10 -1.71
CA PRO A 217 -3.56 -12.37 -2.85
C PRO A 217 -2.82 -13.70 -2.81
N VAL A 218 -2.57 -14.27 -1.64
CA VAL A 218 -2.00 -15.62 -1.51
C VAL A 218 -2.92 -16.73 -2.02
N MET A 219 -4.22 -16.46 -2.21
CA MET A 219 -5.19 -17.40 -2.77
C MET A 219 -5.20 -17.40 -4.31
N ALA A 220 -4.46 -16.49 -4.96
CA ALA A 220 -4.37 -16.45 -6.41
C ALA A 220 -3.80 -17.75 -6.96
N GLU A 221 -4.40 -18.24 -8.03
CA GLU A 221 -3.89 -19.35 -8.81
C GLU A 221 -2.84 -18.86 -9.82
N SER A 222 -2.00 -19.74 -10.35
CA SER A 222 -0.96 -19.34 -11.32
C SER A 222 -1.55 -18.65 -12.57
N SER A 223 -2.77 -18.99 -12.96
CA SER A 223 -3.48 -18.33 -14.06
C SER A 223 -3.82 -16.87 -13.79
N ASP A 224 -4.09 -16.51 -12.55
CA ASP A 224 -4.41 -15.13 -12.14
C ASP A 224 -3.16 -14.24 -12.13
N LEU A 225 -1.98 -14.88 -12.04
CA LEU A 225 -0.69 -14.21 -11.92
C LEU A 225 0.06 -14.10 -13.25
N ILE A 226 -0.47 -14.66 -14.33
CA ILE A 226 0.09 -14.46 -15.69
C ILE A 226 0.03 -12.95 -16.02
N ASN A 227 1.16 -12.40 -16.48
CA ASN A 227 1.33 -10.96 -16.74
C ASN A 227 1.23 -10.05 -15.50
N TYR A 228 1.34 -10.60 -14.29
CA TYR A 228 1.44 -9.78 -13.10
C TYR A 228 2.68 -8.88 -13.20
N PRO A 229 2.59 -7.60 -12.81
CA PRO A 229 3.72 -6.68 -12.89
C PRO A 229 4.94 -7.15 -12.07
N ALA A 230 6.13 -6.74 -12.47
CA ALA A 230 7.34 -6.99 -11.70
C ALA A 230 7.15 -6.55 -10.24
N ALA A 231 7.53 -7.39 -9.27
CA ALA A 231 7.23 -7.16 -7.87
C ALA A 231 8.49 -7.18 -6.98
N MET A 232 8.57 -6.22 -6.05
CA MET A 232 9.48 -6.27 -4.92
C MET A 232 8.66 -6.50 -3.65
N ILE A 233 9.02 -7.52 -2.85
CA ILE A 233 8.32 -7.85 -1.60
C ILE A 233 9.33 -7.80 -0.46
N LEU A 234 9.06 -7.00 0.55
CA LEU A 234 9.95 -6.72 1.68
C LEU A 234 9.27 -7.06 3.02
N PRO A 235 9.14 -8.35 3.38
CA PRO A 235 8.63 -8.74 4.67
C PRO A 235 9.55 -8.29 5.80
N ALA A 236 9.01 -7.96 6.96
CA ALA A 236 9.78 -7.73 8.16
C ALA A 236 10.14 -9.08 8.82
N GLU A 237 11.29 -9.15 9.52
CA GLU A 237 11.75 -10.40 10.12
C GLU A 237 10.89 -10.82 11.31
N LYS A 238 10.54 -9.86 12.16
CA LYS A 238 9.71 -10.06 13.37
C LYS A 238 8.30 -9.57 13.09
N ASP A 239 7.55 -10.32 12.29
CA ASP A 239 6.23 -9.93 11.81
C ASP A 239 5.35 -11.17 11.57
N ALA A 240 4.16 -11.17 12.15
CA ALA A 240 3.13 -12.19 11.94
C ALA A 240 2.79 -12.41 10.46
N LEU A 241 2.93 -11.36 9.63
CA LEU A 241 2.61 -11.38 8.21
C LEU A 241 3.78 -11.86 7.31
N ARG A 242 4.95 -12.14 7.89
CA ARG A 242 6.15 -12.51 7.12
C ARG A 242 5.93 -13.69 6.18
N LYS A 243 5.24 -14.73 6.65
CA LYS A 243 5.06 -15.99 5.89
C LYS A 243 4.20 -15.79 4.64
N GLU A 244 3.16 -14.96 4.71
CA GLU A 244 2.30 -14.69 3.56
C GLU A 244 3.00 -13.86 2.48
N GLY A 245 3.86 -12.93 2.87
CA GLY A 245 4.72 -12.20 1.93
C GLY A 245 5.69 -13.14 1.19
N LEU A 246 6.31 -14.09 1.89
CA LEU A 246 7.18 -15.10 1.28
C LEU A 246 6.41 -16.05 0.36
N LEU A 247 5.24 -16.54 0.80
CA LEU A 247 4.38 -17.41 0.01
C LEU A 247 3.94 -16.74 -1.30
N PHE A 248 3.54 -15.47 -1.22
CA PHE A 248 3.11 -14.75 -2.42
C PHE A 248 4.28 -14.52 -3.39
N ALA A 249 5.49 -14.24 -2.87
CA ALA A 249 6.69 -14.12 -3.70
C ALA A 249 6.99 -15.42 -4.46
N ASP A 250 6.82 -16.57 -3.83
CA ASP A 250 7.05 -17.88 -4.47
C ASP A 250 5.99 -18.17 -5.53
N LYS A 251 4.70 -17.89 -5.26
CA LYS A 251 3.62 -18.01 -6.26
C LYS A 251 3.86 -17.15 -7.50
N LEU A 252 4.29 -15.91 -7.32
CA LEU A 252 4.65 -15.02 -8.42
C LEU A 252 5.81 -15.57 -9.25
N ARG A 253 6.86 -16.12 -8.61
CA ARG A 253 7.99 -16.75 -9.31
C ARG A 253 7.57 -17.98 -10.10
N GLU A 254 6.71 -18.82 -9.52
CA GLU A 254 6.15 -20.01 -10.17
C GLU A 254 5.32 -19.63 -11.41
N ALA A 255 4.65 -18.47 -11.39
CA ALA A 255 3.94 -17.91 -12.53
C ALA A 255 4.85 -17.20 -13.55
N GLY A 256 6.17 -17.18 -13.35
CA GLY A 256 7.14 -16.57 -14.25
C GLY A 256 7.29 -15.06 -14.12
N VAL A 257 6.76 -14.45 -13.05
CA VAL A 257 6.88 -13.01 -12.77
C VAL A 257 8.28 -12.70 -12.26
N GLU A 258 8.81 -11.55 -12.66
CA GLU A 258 10.05 -11.02 -12.10
C GLU A 258 9.83 -10.58 -10.63
N VAL A 259 10.47 -11.28 -9.68
CA VAL A 259 10.28 -11.03 -8.25
C VAL A 259 11.60 -10.83 -7.53
N TYR A 260 11.72 -9.69 -6.87
CA TYR A 260 12.71 -9.46 -5.83
C TYR A 260 12.04 -9.62 -4.45
N CYS A 261 12.50 -10.56 -3.63
CA CYS A 261 11.97 -10.73 -2.27
C CYS A 261 13.13 -10.81 -1.26
N ARG A 262 13.04 -10.00 -0.21
CA ARG A 262 14.04 -9.98 0.86
C ARG A 262 13.38 -9.73 2.20
N VAL A 263 13.55 -10.64 3.16
CA VAL A 263 13.22 -10.39 4.55
C VAL A 263 14.17 -9.34 5.12
N MET A 264 13.62 -8.28 5.67
CA MET A 264 14.39 -7.18 6.24
C MET A 264 14.79 -7.53 7.68
N PRO A 265 16.11 -7.64 7.97
CA PRO A 265 16.55 -8.17 9.25
C PRO A 265 16.29 -7.19 10.40
N GLU A 266 16.03 -7.75 11.59
CA GLU A 266 15.80 -6.99 12.83
C GLU A 266 14.66 -5.96 12.75
N THR A 267 13.71 -6.12 11.81
CA THR A 267 12.59 -5.22 11.65
C THR A 267 11.28 -5.83 12.18
N HIS A 268 10.38 -4.96 12.61
CA HIS A 268 9.02 -5.25 13.06
C HIS A 268 8.00 -4.80 12.02
N HIS A 269 6.73 -5.19 12.21
CA HIS A 269 5.64 -4.72 11.36
C HIS A 269 5.53 -3.18 11.41
N GLY A 270 5.44 -2.51 10.28
CA GLY A 270 5.31 -1.04 10.22
C GLY A 270 6.64 -0.27 10.26
N TYR A 271 7.80 -0.93 10.37
CA TYR A 271 9.10 -0.30 10.60
C TYR A 271 9.46 0.84 9.62
N VAL A 272 8.97 0.80 8.38
CA VAL A 272 9.25 1.86 7.38
C VAL A 272 8.47 3.12 7.71
N GLU A 273 7.18 2.98 7.97
CA GLU A 273 6.27 4.09 8.30
C GLU A 273 6.63 4.70 9.65
N ASP A 274 6.99 3.87 10.64
CA ASP A 274 7.43 4.31 11.96
C ASP A 274 8.69 5.17 11.87
N ALA A 275 9.68 4.74 11.08
CA ALA A 275 10.90 5.51 10.85
C ALA A 275 10.68 6.73 9.95
N GLY A 276 9.71 6.67 9.06
CA GLY A 276 9.35 7.75 8.13
C GLY A 276 8.75 8.96 8.84
N ASN A 277 8.08 8.74 9.98
CA ASN A 277 7.50 9.79 10.81
C ASN A 277 7.67 9.49 12.31
N MET A 278 8.88 9.70 12.82
CA MET A 278 9.25 9.43 14.21
C MET A 278 8.43 10.24 15.24
N ASP A 279 7.98 11.43 14.88
CA ASP A 279 7.13 12.24 15.78
C ASP A 279 5.75 11.59 15.92
N PHE A 280 5.18 11.10 14.84
CA PHE A 280 3.93 10.33 14.85
C PHE A 280 4.12 9.03 15.65
N PHE A 281 5.13 8.24 15.30
CA PHE A 281 5.46 6.99 15.98
C PHE A 281 5.61 7.18 17.49
N ASN A 282 6.37 8.18 17.92
CA ASN A 282 6.58 8.46 19.34
C ASN A 282 5.30 8.88 20.09
N SER A 283 4.34 9.46 19.37
CA SER A 283 3.07 9.92 19.93
C SER A 283 2.04 8.80 20.10
N VAL A 284 2.11 7.76 19.26
CA VAL A 284 1.10 6.69 19.23
C VAL A 284 1.58 5.36 19.83
N THR A 285 2.89 5.15 19.92
CA THR A 285 3.47 3.87 20.36
C THR A 285 3.80 3.89 21.85
N MET A 286 3.34 2.87 22.58
CA MET A 286 3.62 2.73 24.02
C MET A 286 5.11 2.48 24.28
N GLU A 287 5.62 2.99 25.41
CA GLU A 287 7.03 2.87 25.80
C GLU A 287 7.50 1.41 25.94
N ASP A 288 6.62 0.51 26.40
CA ASP A 288 6.99 -0.91 26.54
C ASP A 288 7.13 -1.58 25.17
N THR A 289 6.30 -1.24 24.19
CA THR A 289 6.46 -1.69 22.81
C THR A 289 7.76 -1.17 22.21
N LYS A 290 8.10 0.10 22.40
CA LYS A 290 9.36 0.68 21.91
C LYS A 290 10.60 -0.09 22.40
N LYS A 291 10.57 -0.62 23.61
CA LYS A 291 11.69 -1.40 24.20
C LYS A 291 11.90 -2.76 23.51
N THR A 292 10.89 -3.29 22.82
CA THR A 292 11.00 -4.57 22.11
C THR A 292 11.57 -4.42 20.70
N LEU A 293 11.69 -3.18 20.20
CA LEU A 293 12.14 -2.89 18.85
C LEU A 293 13.67 -2.90 18.75
N SER A 294 14.18 -3.34 17.61
CA SER A 294 15.61 -3.23 17.29
C SER A 294 16.02 -1.76 17.13
N PRO A 295 17.16 -1.33 17.71
CA PRO A 295 17.66 0.03 17.51
C PRO A 295 18.08 0.31 16.05
N TYR A 296 18.18 -0.72 15.21
CA TYR A 296 18.60 -0.61 13.81
C TYR A 296 17.45 -0.48 12.82
N PHE A 297 16.19 -0.53 13.27
CA PHE A 297 15.06 -0.53 12.35
C PHE A 297 15.00 0.71 11.44
N THR A 298 15.39 1.89 11.95
CA THR A 298 15.41 3.13 11.16
C THR A 298 16.40 3.08 10.00
N ALA A 299 17.56 2.44 10.21
CA ALA A 299 18.54 2.26 9.14
C ALA A 299 18.02 1.30 8.06
N TRP A 300 17.34 0.23 8.47
CA TRP A 300 16.71 -0.70 7.54
C TRP A 300 15.53 -0.08 6.80
N ALA A 301 14.76 0.78 7.47
CA ALA A 301 13.69 1.55 6.83
C ALA A 301 14.22 2.47 5.73
N ALA A 302 15.27 3.24 6.01
CA ALA A 302 15.89 4.09 5.00
C ALA A 302 16.42 3.28 3.81
N ALA A 303 17.02 2.11 4.06
CA ALA A 303 17.46 1.21 3.00
C ALA A 303 16.28 0.68 2.17
N ALA A 304 15.18 0.28 2.82
CA ALA A 304 13.98 -0.25 2.16
C ALA A 304 13.31 0.80 1.27
N VAL A 305 13.13 2.03 1.75
CA VAL A 305 12.60 3.15 0.94
C VAL A 305 13.46 3.41 -0.29
N ARG A 306 14.79 3.43 -0.11
CA ARG A 306 15.73 3.63 -1.22
C ARG A 306 15.69 2.48 -2.24
N MET A 307 15.63 1.23 -1.77
CA MET A 307 15.50 0.06 -2.64
C MET A 307 14.22 0.13 -3.46
N SER A 308 13.09 0.46 -2.83
CA SER A 308 11.77 0.62 -3.47
C SER A 308 11.80 1.70 -4.55
N ALA A 309 12.34 2.86 -4.24
CA ALA A 309 12.47 3.98 -5.17
C ALA A 309 13.33 3.63 -6.38
N LEU A 310 14.47 2.95 -6.17
CA LEU A 310 15.36 2.52 -7.25
C LEU A 310 14.71 1.44 -8.13
N PHE A 311 14.07 0.44 -7.52
CA PHE A 311 13.38 -0.62 -8.24
C PHE A 311 12.26 -0.04 -9.13
N LEU A 312 11.34 0.75 -8.56
CA LEU A 312 10.28 1.36 -9.35
C LEU A 312 10.83 2.32 -10.40
N GLY A 313 11.83 3.14 -10.05
CA GLY A 313 12.48 4.02 -11.02
C GLY A 313 13.14 3.28 -12.20
N GLU A 314 13.62 2.04 -12.00
CA GLU A 314 14.12 1.18 -13.06
C GLU A 314 12.97 0.65 -13.93
N LYS A 315 11.94 0.05 -13.32
CA LYS A 315 10.80 -0.52 -14.04
C LYS A 315 10.04 0.51 -14.88
N LEU A 316 9.94 1.73 -14.38
CA LEU A 316 9.28 2.84 -15.06
C LEU A 316 10.11 3.47 -16.20
N ARG A 317 11.40 3.13 -16.34
CA ARG A 317 12.26 3.61 -17.43
C ARG A 317 12.52 2.58 -18.52
N SER A 318 12.34 1.28 -18.26
CA SER A 318 12.74 0.18 -19.16
C SER A 318 11.97 0.11 -20.47
N GLU A 319 10.79 0.74 -20.57
CA GLU A 319 10.01 0.73 -21.84
C GLU A 319 10.57 1.66 -22.95
N LYS A 320 11.56 2.52 -22.67
CA LYS A 320 12.15 3.39 -23.71
C LYS A 320 13.12 2.68 -24.67
N SER A 321 13.50 1.43 -24.43
CA SER A 321 14.48 0.69 -25.24
C SER A 321 13.89 -0.30 -26.27
N GLY A 322 12.55 -0.46 -26.31
CA GLY A 322 11.86 -1.44 -27.16
C GLY A 322 11.26 -0.92 -28.48
N GLY A 323 11.41 0.33 -28.82
CA GLY A 323 10.74 0.91 -29.99
C GLY A 323 11.64 1.78 -30.86
N THR A 324 12.48 1.18 -31.70
CA THR A 324 12.80 1.61 -33.06
C THR A 324 13.92 0.71 -33.62
N ASP A 325 13.55 -0.41 -34.23
CA ASP A 325 14.36 -0.93 -35.32
C ASP A 325 13.47 -0.94 -36.56
N GLY A 326 13.39 0.24 -37.19
CA GLY A 326 12.78 0.44 -38.49
C GLY A 326 13.65 -0.21 -39.53
N ARG A 327 13.31 -1.40 -39.97
CA ARG A 327 13.80 -1.92 -41.24
C ARG A 327 13.13 -1.14 -42.35
N GLN A 328 13.86 -0.16 -42.87
CA GLN A 328 13.74 0.21 -44.29
C GLN A 328 14.67 -0.71 -45.09
N ALA A 329 14.11 -1.46 -45.97
CA ALA A 329 14.70 -1.97 -47.19
C ALA A 329 13.63 -2.08 -48.26
#